data_11ce41d1b41ba1ea741a76055185ee47
#
_entry.id   11ce41d1b41ba1ea741a76055185ee47
#
_cell.length_a   1.000
_cell.length_b   1.000
_cell.length_c   1.000
_cell.angle_alpha   90.00
_cell.angle_beta   90.00
_cell.angle_gamma   90.00
#
_symmetry.space_group_name_H-M   'P 1'
#
loop_
_entity.id
_entity.type
_entity.pdbx_description
1 polymer ?
#
loop_
_entity_poly.entity_id
_entity_poly.type
_entity_poly.pdbx_seq_one_letter_code
_entity_poly.pdbx_strand_id
1 'polypeptide(L)'
;MSKSNTREGSLVREQAGQIEISLSIFRDGKRIETEDGGYNLMAFLRGFEIYESIANSCMECRLILEDSGGIIGRLTGSELFLVEIKSTIKDRSYYFRSYQIEARVRTKQTSETYLINCVSDEYMINETTNIFGNSEVIFKNETDAGNIVKKLLGKEFIKSQKKIFVENTINKQTFISPNWRVFDLIYWMSQRSIRKSSKKGTLQNGFAFFETALGFNYKSIDSMIENVVDQSEKDTDVDNNRVKLYTYNYVPKRMVNAEGDQFSIDRIAFPQEKNFLMGLRHGNWSGYSVGFDPVFITRSKMGTSTDLSADAYRYSMGELWKRMAHLNGGNAINPQTKMDNLSKNWANYPKRVRYSMIPNQIFDPKFKNNPQRNYEQLVELQAYQWMRIESLKQCQMTITVPGNLDLYAGSGVNINIPSTYKVGDTPERDAKYSGRWLIAAVAHKAIGLNFETELALMKDSDIP
;
A
#
# COMPACT_ATOMS: atom_id res chain seq x y z
N MET A 1 36.29 -13.60 1.27
CA MET A 1 35.70 -14.90 0.86
C MET A 1 34.31 -15.01 1.45
N SER A 2 33.31 -14.66 0.67
CA SER A 2 31.92 -14.78 1.04
C SER A 2 31.52 -16.25 0.94
N LYS A 3 31.15 -16.87 2.07
CA LYS A 3 30.55 -18.19 2.05
C LYS A 3 29.15 -18.07 1.42
N SER A 4 29.00 -18.60 0.21
CA SER A 4 27.70 -18.89 -0.36
C SER A 4 27.02 -19.89 0.58
N ASN A 5 25.95 -19.50 1.24
CA ASN A 5 25.03 -20.42 1.90
C ASN A 5 24.31 -21.22 0.81
N THR A 6 24.95 -22.22 0.27
CA THR A 6 24.28 -23.32 -0.41
C THR A 6 23.55 -24.10 0.67
N ARG A 7 22.23 -24.04 0.64
CA ARG A 7 21.37 -24.81 1.55
C ARG A 7 21.59 -26.29 1.30
N GLU A 8 22.27 -26.96 2.22
CA GLU A 8 22.16 -28.39 2.37
C GLU A 8 20.79 -28.69 2.95
N GLY A 9 19.94 -29.33 2.19
CA GLY A 9 18.56 -29.65 2.55
C GLY A 9 17.54 -28.88 1.72
N SER A 10 17.66 -28.89 0.39
CA SER A 10 16.53 -28.47 -0.45
C SER A 10 15.39 -29.46 -0.20
N LEU A 11 14.29 -28.96 0.37
CA LEU A 11 13.02 -29.67 0.30
C LEU A 11 12.78 -30.05 -1.15
N VAL A 12 12.65 -31.36 -1.40
CA VAL A 12 12.18 -31.83 -2.69
C VAL A 12 10.72 -31.40 -2.79
N ARG A 13 10.49 -30.31 -3.51
CA ARG A 13 9.16 -29.74 -3.66
C ARG A 13 8.50 -30.37 -4.86
N GLU A 14 7.41 -31.04 -4.60
CA GLU A 14 6.58 -31.65 -5.62
C GLU A 14 5.67 -30.65 -6.32
N GLN A 15 5.36 -29.51 -5.65
CA GLN A 15 4.43 -28.48 -6.13
C GLN A 15 4.93 -27.06 -5.88
N ALA A 16 4.56 -26.13 -6.76
CA ALA A 16 4.77 -24.71 -6.55
C ALA A 16 4.02 -24.22 -5.29
N GLY A 17 4.62 -23.29 -4.55
CA GLY A 17 3.99 -22.72 -3.35
C GLY A 17 4.07 -23.57 -2.09
N GLN A 18 4.87 -24.65 -2.03
CA GLN A 18 5.08 -25.38 -0.77
C GLN A 18 5.94 -24.57 0.20
N ILE A 19 5.59 -24.65 1.50
CA ILE A 19 6.25 -23.91 2.57
C ILE A 19 6.51 -24.77 3.81
N GLU A 20 7.49 -24.34 4.61
CA GLU A 20 7.64 -24.74 6.02
C GLU A 20 7.31 -23.53 6.89
N ILE A 21 6.51 -23.75 7.93
CA ILE A 21 6.11 -22.70 8.86
C ILE A 21 6.59 -23.08 10.26
N SER A 22 7.04 -22.08 11.01
CA SER A 22 7.28 -22.20 12.45
C SER A 22 6.53 -21.08 13.17
N LEU A 23 5.86 -21.41 14.25
CA LEU A 23 5.11 -20.47 15.07
C LEU A 23 5.60 -20.53 16.51
N SER A 24 6.03 -19.40 17.05
CA SER A 24 6.44 -19.26 18.45
C SER A 24 5.66 -18.16 19.12
N ILE A 25 5.34 -18.34 20.41
CA ILE A 25 4.62 -17.35 21.22
C ILE A 25 5.54 -16.80 22.29
N PHE A 26 5.50 -15.47 22.48
CA PHE A 26 6.25 -14.78 23.52
C PHE A 26 5.32 -13.95 24.40
N ARG A 27 5.60 -13.95 25.69
CA ARG A 27 4.99 -13.07 26.69
C ARG A 27 6.12 -12.44 27.51
N ASP A 28 6.10 -11.10 27.67
CA ASP A 28 7.12 -10.33 28.42
C ASP A 28 8.56 -10.70 28.00
N GLY A 29 8.77 -10.89 26.71
CA GLY A 29 10.07 -11.24 26.13
C GLY A 29 10.51 -12.70 26.34
N LYS A 30 9.70 -13.52 27.01
CA LYS A 30 9.99 -14.95 27.22
C LYS A 30 9.12 -15.80 26.31
N ARG A 31 9.73 -16.82 25.69
CA ARG A 31 8.98 -17.82 24.93
C ARG A 31 8.10 -18.62 25.89
N ILE A 32 6.83 -18.78 25.50
CA ILE A 32 5.91 -19.64 26.23
C ILE A 32 6.27 -21.09 25.88
N GLU A 33 6.84 -21.80 26.84
CA GLU A 33 7.20 -23.19 26.69
C GLU A 33 6.25 -24.08 27.51
N THR A 34 6.09 -25.34 27.09
CA THR A 34 5.48 -26.37 27.93
C THR A 34 6.50 -26.98 28.89
N GLU A 35 5.98 -27.70 29.92
CA GLU A 35 6.80 -28.48 30.85
C GLU A 35 7.67 -29.53 30.14
N ASP A 36 7.30 -29.94 28.92
CA ASP A 36 8.01 -30.94 28.08
C ASP A 36 8.98 -30.35 27.01
N GLY A 37 9.34 -29.10 27.08
CA GLY A 37 10.41 -28.56 26.23
C GLY A 37 9.99 -27.78 24.98
N GLY A 38 8.78 -27.30 24.90
CA GLY A 38 8.33 -26.35 23.90
C GLY A 38 7.11 -26.79 23.08
N TYR A 39 6.10 -25.92 22.99
CA TYR A 39 4.99 -26.14 22.09
C TYR A 39 5.47 -26.02 20.66
N ASN A 40 5.45 -27.12 19.93
CA ASN A 40 5.39 -27.02 18.48
C ASN A 40 3.97 -26.62 18.08
N LEU A 41 3.70 -25.31 18.07
CA LEU A 41 2.40 -24.76 17.69
C LEU A 41 2.01 -25.08 16.24
N MET A 42 2.95 -25.60 15.47
CA MET A 42 2.71 -26.09 14.12
C MET A 42 1.69 -27.21 14.05
N ALA A 43 1.65 -28.06 15.05
CA ALA A 43 0.66 -29.14 15.12
C ALA A 43 -0.79 -28.60 15.20
N PHE A 44 -0.95 -27.38 15.72
CA PHE A 44 -2.23 -26.72 15.92
C PHE A 44 -2.56 -25.70 14.84
N LEU A 45 -1.57 -25.19 14.10
CA LEU A 45 -1.79 -24.22 13.02
C LEU A 45 -2.44 -24.90 11.80
N ARG A 46 -3.61 -24.42 11.42
CA ARG A 46 -4.35 -24.88 10.23
C ARG A 46 -4.20 -23.95 9.05
N GLY A 47 -3.92 -22.69 9.32
CA GLY A 47 -3.69 -21.70 8.29
C GLY A 47 -3.29 -20.35 8.85
N PHE A 48 -2.82 -19.49 7.98
CA PHE A 48 -2.56 -18.09 8.29
C PHE A 48 -2.90 -17.21 7.08
N GLU A 49 -3.13 -15.95 7.38
CA GLU A 49 -3.27 -14.88 6.39
C GLU A 49 -2.46 -13.68 6.86
N ILE A 50 -1.59 -13.13 6.00
CA ILE A 50 -0.79 -11.94 6.28
C ILE A 50 -1.12 -10.91 5.22
N TYR A 51 -1.44 -9.67 5.65
CA TYR A 51 -1.89 -8.60 4.78
C TYR A 51 -0.97 -7.39 4.83
N GLU A 52 -0.68 -6.85 3.65
CA GLU A 52 -0.02 -5.56 3.44
C GLU A 52 -0.86 -4.71 2.48
N SER A 53 -0.93 -3.40 2.69
CA SER A 53 -1.63 -2.49 1.79
C SER A 53 -1.05 -1.09 1.83
N ILE A 54 -0.98 -0.40 0.69
CA ILE A 54 -0.60 1.03 0.64
C ILE A 54 -1.61 1.93 1.35
N ALA A 55 -2.81 1.42 1.65
CA ALA A 55 -3.86 2.14 2.37
C ALA A 55 -3.82 1.92 3.89
N ASN A 56 -3.02 0.96 4.39
CA ASN A 56 -2.94 0.58 5.79
C ASN A 56 -1.58 0.92 6.39
N SER A 57 -1.59 1.54 7.57
CA SER A 57 -0.38 1.90 8.30
C SER A 57 0.25 0.75 9.09
N CYS A 58 -0.36 -0.44 9.09
CA CYS A 58 0.13 -1.63 9.77
C CYS A 58 -0.04 -2.87 8.90
N MET A 59 0.80 -3.86 9.17
CA MET A 59 0.57 -5.23 8.70
C MET A 59 -0.40 -5.93 9.63
N GLU A 60 -1.26 -6.76 9.06
CA GLU A 60 -2.24 -7.57 9.78
C GLU A 60 -1.94 -9.05 9.56
N CYS A 61 -2.23 -9.87 10.57
CA CYS A 61 -2.11 -11.32 10.47
C CYS A 61 -3.32 -11.99 11.13
N ARG A 62 -3.82 -13.03 10.50
CA ARG A 62 -4.80 -13.96 11.07
C ARG A 62 -4.18 -15.33 11.17
N LEU A 63 -4.32 -15.95 12.34
CA LEU A 63 -3.89 -17.31 12.59
C LEU A 63 -5.12 -18.18 12.86
N ILE A 64 -5.23 -19.28 12.13
CA ILE A 64 -6.31 -20.27 12.31
C ILE A 64 -5.72 -21.44 13.08
N LEU A 65 -6.19 -21.67 14.30
CA LEU A 65 -5.68 -22.71 15.17
C LEU A 65 -6.78 -23.75 15.45
N GLU A 66 -6.39 -25.02 15.43
CA GLU A 66 -7.18 -26.14 15.97
C GLU A 66 -6.45 -26.67 17.20
N ASP A 67 -6.92 -26.23 18.36
CA ASP A 67 -6.28 -26.46 19.65
C ASP A 67 -6.84 -27.72 20.34
N SER A 68 -6.04 -28.74 20.44
CA SER A 68 -6.30 -29.95 21.23
C SER A 68 -5.47 -30.00 22.51
N GLY A 69 -4.61 -29.02 22.77
CA GLY A 69 -3.69 -28.92 23.91
C GLY A 69 -4.12 -27.94 24.99
N GLY A 70 -5.26 -27.23 24.80
CA GLY A 70 -5.76 -26.25 25.76
C GLY A 70 -4.90 -24.96 25.81
N ILE A 71 -4.25 -24.60 24.71
CA ILE A 71 -3.39 -23.40 24.60
C ILE A 71 -4.20 -22.14 24.86
N ILE A 72 -5.44 -22.09 24.37
CA ILE A 72 -6.31 -20.93 24.52
C ILE A 72 -6.53 -20.52 25.99
N GLY A 73 -6.57 -21.48 26.89
CA GLY A 73 -6.71 -21.19 28.32
C GLY A 73 -5.50 -20.51 28.94
N ARG A 74 -4.38 -20.49 28.27
CA ARG A 74 -3.12 -19.86 28.69
C ARG A 74 -2.87 -18.52 28.01
N LEU A 75 -3.62 -18.20 26.94
CA LEU A 75 -3.48 -16.91 26.22
C LEU A 75 -4.22 -15.81 26.99
N THR A 76 -3.58 -14.65 27.07
CA THR A 76 -4.16 -13.42 27.63
C THR A 76 -4.76 -12.53 26.56
N GLY A 77 -4.44 -12.79 25.27
CA GLY A 77 -4.93 -12.05 24.13
C GLY A 77 -4.01 -10.88 23.70
N SER A 78 -2.80 -10.80 24.28
CA SER A 78 -1.82 -9.75 23.96
C SER A 78 -0.41 -10.30 23.73
N GLU A 79 -0.30 -11.57 23.39
CA GLU A 79 0.98 -12.23 23.15
C GLU A 79 1.62 -11.76 21.85
N LEU A 80 2.94 -11.82 21.79
CA LEU A 80 3.72 -11.62 20.58
C LEU A 80 3.95 -12.97 19.89
N PHE A 81 3.53 -13.07 18.65
CA PHE A 81 3.74 -14.23 17.78
C PHE A 81 4.89 -14.00 16.84
N LEU A 82 5.82 -14.94 16.77
CA LEU A 82 6.83 -15.03 15.72
C LEU A 82 6.37 -16.08 14.73
N VAL A 83 6.09 -15.64 13.51
CA VAL A 83 5.73 -16.48 12.36
C VAL A 83 6.92 -16.54 11.42
N GLU A 84 7.56 -17.69 11.33
CA GLU A 84 8.69 -17.90 10.41
C GLU A 84 8.24 -18.78 9.26
N ILE A 85 8.44 -18.29 8.05
CA ILE A 85 8.01 -18.97 6.83
C ILE A 85 9.23 -19.17 5.95
N LYS A 86 9.52 -20.43 5.62
CA LYS A 86 10.51 -20.80 4.61
C LYS A 86 9.79 -21.15 3.32
N SER A 87 10.09 -20.44 2.26
CA SER A 87 9.47 -20.64 0.96
C SER A 87 10.51 -20.85 -0.15
N THR A 88 10.04 -21.18 -1.35
CA THR A 88 10.91 -21.40 -2.52
C THR A 88 11.73 -20.16 -2.86
N ILE A 89 11.10 -18.99 -2.82
CA ILE A 89 11.69 -17.75 -3.30
C ILE A 89 12.39 -17.01 -2.17
N LYS A 90 11.72 -16.83 -1.02
CA LYS A 90 12.22 -16.00 0.08
C LYS A 90 11.76 -16.54 1.43
N ASP A 91 12.65 -16.57 2.40
CA ASP A 91 12.30 -16.83 3.79
C ASP A 91 11.98 -15.53 4.49
N ARG A 92 11.00 -15.55 5.40
CA ARG A 92 10.59 -14.40 6.19
C ARG A 92 10.23 -14.77 7.60
N SER A 93 10.52 -13.84 8.51
CA SER A 93 10.10 -13.88 9.91
C SER A 93 9.29 -12.64 10.20
N TYR A 94 8.12 -12.83 10.77
CA TYR A 94 7.18 -11.76 11.10
C TYR A 94 6.89 -11.76 12.59
N TYR A 95 6.84 -10.58 13.18
CA TYR A 95 6.43 -10.38 14.57
C TYR A 95 5.07 -9.68 14.58
N PHE A 96 4.09 -10.37 15.18
CA PHE A 96 2.73 -9.85 15.30
C PHE A 96 2.25 -9.95 16.73
N ARG A 97 1.55 -8.93 17.19
CA ARG A 97 0.89 -8.93 18.50
C ARG A 97 -0.58 -9.25 18.33
N SER A 98 -1.07 -10.22 19.11
CA SER A 98 -2.50 -10.53 19.16
C SER A 98 -3.27 -9.40 19.82
N TYR A 99 -4.48 -9.17 19.35
CA TYR A 99 -5.41 -8.21 19.95
C TYR A 99 -6.82 -8.75 20.10
N GLN A 100 -7.15 -9.83 19.40
CA GLN A 100 -8.48 -10.44 19.45
C GLN A 100 -8.41 -11.93 19.18
N ILE A 101 -9.18 -12.69 19.95
CA ILE A 101 -9.47 -14.10 19.68
C ILE A 101 -10.96 -14.19 19.37
N GLU A 102 -11.30 -14.73 18.21
CA GLU A 102 -12.69 -14.79 17.74
C GLU A 102 -13.03 -16.13 17.09
N ALA A 103 -14.28 -16.30 16.70
CA ALA A 103 -14.79 -17.49 16.02
C ALA A 103 -14.46 -18.80 16.73
N ARG A 104 -14.47 -18.79 18.07
CA ARG A 104 -14.17 -19.97 18.88
C ARG A 104 -15.29 -20.98 18.83
N VAL A 105 -14.99 -22.15 18.30
CA VAL A 105 -15.93 -23.26 18.16
C VAL A 105 -15.31 -24.56 18.72
N ARG A 106 -16.03 -25.24 19.60
CA ARG A 106 -15.61 -26.55 20.05
C ARG A 106 -16.03 -27.58 19.01
N THR A 107 -15.04 -28.20 18.37
CA THR A 107 -15.26 -29.19 17.29
C THR A 107 -15.37 -30.63 17.81
N LYS A 108 -14.69 -30.94 18.91
CA LYS A 108 -14.71 -32.22 19.59
C LYS A 108 -14.68 -32.02 21.11
N GLN A 109 -14.79 -33.08 21.86
CA GLN A 109 -14.73 -33.02 23.33
C GLN A 109 -13.46 -32.34 23.86
N THR A 110 -12.33 -32.52 23.16
CA THR A 110 -11.00 -32.04 23.54
C THR A 110 -10.35 -31.12 22.50
N SER A 111 -11.09 -30.66 21.49
CA SER A 111 -10.54 -29.84 20.42
C SER A 111 -11.43 -28.62 20.13
N GLU A 112 -10.81 -27.48 20.00
CA GLU A 112 -11.45 -26.23 19.67
C GLU A 112 -10.75 -25.56 18.48
N THR A 113 -11.51 -24.89 17.61
CA THR A 113 -10.98 -24.07 16.53
C THR A 113 -11.28 -22.61 16.82
N TYR A 114 -10.30 -21.73 16.60
CA TYR A 114 -10.45 -20.30 16.78
C TYR A 114 -9.52 -19.50 15.87
N LEU A 115 -9.84 -18.24 15.70
CA LEU A 115 -9.04 -17.26 14.96
C LEU A 115 -8.34 -16.35 15.96
N ILE A 116 -7.05 -16.06 15.71
CA ILE A 116 -6.31 -15.02 16.41
C ILE A 116 -6.01 -13.91 15.41
N ASN A 117 -6.58 -12.74 15.66
CA ASN A 117 -6.28 -11.53 14.91
C ASN A 117 -5.08 -10.83 15.54
N CYS A 118 -4.10 -10.52 14.71
CA CYS A 118 -2.84 -9.92 15.11
C CYS A 118 -2.52 -8.71 14.22
N VAL A 119 -1.75 -7.77 14.77
CA VAL A 119 -1.20 -6.62 14.05
C VAL A 119 0.28 -6.47 14.36
N SER A 120 0.99 -5.63 13.62
CA SER A 120 2.37 -5.26 13.96
C SER A 120 2.44 -4.63 15.37
N ASP A 121 3.50 -4.91 16.11
CA ASP A 121 3.66 -4.45 17.50
C ASP A 121 3.66 -2.91 17.58
N GLU A 122 4.23 -2.25 16.58
CA GLU A 122 4.24 -0.79 16.47
C GLU A 122 2.84 -0.18 16.39
N TYR A 123 1.88 -0.88 15.82
CA TYR A 123 0.50 -0.40 15.79
C TYR A 123 -0.13 -0.41 17.19
N MET A 124 0.14 -1.44 17.99
CA MET A 124 -0.30 -1.48 19.38
C MET A 124 0.34 -0.39 20.23
N ILE A 125 1.62 -0.09 20.01
CA ILE A 125 2.32 1.04 20.66
C ILE A 125 1.67 2.36 20.25
N ASN A 126 1.30 2.52 18.98
CA ASN A 126 0.61 3.71 18.47
C ASN A 126 -0.72 3.97 19.19
N GLU A 127 -1.48 2.91 19.50
CA GLU A 127 -2.77 3.07 20.21
C GLU A 127 -2.64 3.65 21.62
N THR A 128 -1.46 3.50 22.22
CA THR A 128 -1.15 3.99 23.58
C THR A 128 -0.24 5.21 23.60
N THR A 129 0.20 5.71 22.42
CA THR A 129 1.18 6.79 22.33
C THR A 129 0.58 8.02 21.66
N ASN A 130 0.34 9.06 22.44
CA ASN A 130 -0.10 10.37 21.97
C ASN A 130 1.03 11.39 22.06
N ILE A 131 1.06 12.32 21.11
CA ILE A 131 2.03 13.41 21.10
C ILE A 131 1.42 14.59 21.84
N PHE A 132 1.71 14.70 23.14
CA PHE A 132 1.15 15.72 24.01
C PHE A 132 2.15 16.18 25.07
N GLY A 133 2.15 17.49 25.36
CA GLY A 133 2.70 18.05 26.61
C GLY A 133 4.21 18.17 26.71
N ASN A 134 5.00 17.95 25.65
CA ASN A 134 6.45 18.16 25.66
C ASN A 134 6.91 19.12 24.54
N SER A 135 8.17 19.55 24.56
CA SER A 135 8.74 20.48 23.58
C SER A 135 8.73 19.94 22.14
N GLU A 136 8.52 18.65 21.96
CA GLU A 136 8.52 17.95 20.68
C GLU A 136 7.16 17.97 19.98
N VAL A 137 6.13 18.41 20.71
CA VAL A 137 4.81 18.72 20.17
C VAL A 137 4.86 19.84 19.13
N ILE A 138 5.88 20.71 19.21
CA ILE A 138 6.05 21.85 18.32
C ILE A 138 7.10 21.51 17.26
N PHE A 139 6.64 21.36 16.02
CA PHE A 139 7.52 21.19 14.87
C PHE A 139 7.82 22.56 14.24
N LYS A 140 9.10 22.90 14.16
CA LYS A 140 9.57 24.22 13.68
C LYS A 140 9.74 24.23 12.17
N ASN A 141 9.73 25.43 11.60
CA ASN A 141 9.75 25.81 10.19
C ASN A 141 10.76 25.11 9.26
N GLU A 142 11.74 24.41 9.76
CA GLU A 142 12.83 23.90 8.94
C GLU A 142 12.75 22.38 8.69
N THR A 143 11.74 21.74 9.21
CA THR A 143 11.64 20.30 9.19
C THR A 143 10.70 19.85 8.07
N ASP A 144 11.20 19.05 7.12
CA ASP A 144 10.36 18.39 6.14
C ASP A 144 9.59 17.20 6.76
N ALA A 145 8.50 16.78 6.12
CA ALA A 145 7.66 15.73 6.64
C ALA A 145 8.38 14.38 6.78
N GLY A 146 9.31 14.07 5.88
CA GLY A 146 10.08 12.82 5.95
C GLY A 146 10.94 12.73 7.21
N ASN A 147 11.58 13.82 7.62
CA ASN A 147 12.36 13.87 8.85
C ASN A 147 11.47 13.78 10.09
N ILE A 148 10.29 14.42 10.07
CA ILE A 148 9.32 14.29 11.15
C ILE A 148 8.88 12.83 11.29
N VAL A 149 8.55 12.15 10.20
CA VAL A 149 8.16 10.73 10.20
C VAL A 149 9.25 9.84 10.79
N LYS A 150 10.53 10.04 10.40
CA LYS A 150 11.67 9.31 10.99
C LYS A 150 11.77 9.51 12.49
N LYS A 151 11.56 10.74 12.97
CA LYS A 151 11.56 11.06 14.39
C LYS A 151 10.43 10.37 15.13
N LEU A 152 9.21 10.43 14.59
CA LEU A 152 8.00 9.86 15.17
C LEU A 152 8.05 8.33 15.26
N LEU A 153 8.54 7.66 14.24
CA LEU A 153 8.68 6.19 14.21
C LEU A 153 9.92 5.72 14.97
N GLY A 154 10.90 6.60 15.17
CA GLY A 154 12.18 6.29 15.81
C GLY A 154 12.11 6.17 17.33
N LYS A 155 13.25 6.39 17.97
CA LYS A 155 13.48 6.09 19.39
C LYS A 155 12.61 6.86 20.38
N GLU A 156 12.02 7.97 19.97
CA GLU A 156 11.32 8.89 20.89
C GLU A 156 9.88 8.46 21.16
N PHE A 157 9.15 7.97 20.15
CA PHE A 157 7.72 7.66 20.26
C PHE A 157 7.41 6.18 20.02
N ILE A 158 7.41 5.74 18.77
CA ILE A 158 7.05 4.34 18.43
C ILE A 158 8.19 3.36 18.75
N LYS A 159 9.43 3.81 18.73
CA LYS A 159 10.64 3.01 19.00
C LYS A 159 10.79 1.81 18.06
N SER A 160 10.31 1.94 16.84
CA SER A 160 10.42 0.88 15.85
C SER A 160 11.88 0.55 15.53
N GLN A 161 12.17 -0.73 15.40
CA GLN A 161 13.45 -1.25 14.93
C GLN A 161 13.42 -1.54 13.42
N LYS A 162 12.27 -1.39 12.78
CA LYS A 162 12.11 -1.61 11.34
C LYS A 162 12.75 -0.49 10.53
N LYS A 163 13.12 -0.78 9.30
CA LYS A 163 13.60 0.23 8.37
C LYS A 163 12.49 1.23 8.04
N ILE A 164 12.88 2.47 7.82
CA ILE A 164 11.95 3.57 7.51
C ILE A 164 12.37 4.18 6.18
N PHE A 165 11.56 3.95 5.15
CA PHE A 165 11.76 4.45 3.80
C PHE A 165 10.92 5.71 3.59
N VAL A 166 11.55 6.86 3.61
CA VAL A 166 10.86 8.15 3.46
C VAL A 166 11.29 8.85 2.19
N GLU A 167 10.32 9.44 1.52
CA GLU A 167 10.55 10.42 0.47
C GLU A 167 10.60 11.82 1.09
N ASN A 168 11.63 12.60 0.76
CA ASN A 168 11.77 13.96 1.24
C ASN A 168 10.74 14.87 0.59
N THR A 169 10.11 15.74 1.39
CA THR A 169 9.17 16.74 0.91
C THR A 169 9.86 18.07 0.63
N ILE A 170 9.37 18.83 -0.35
CA ILE A 170 9.91 20.15 -0.64
C ILE A 170 9.33 21.25 0.25
N ASN A 171 8.12 21.02 0.77
CA ASN A 171 7.50 21.93 1.71
C ASN A 171 7.87 21.53 3.14
N LYS A 172 8.17 22.53 3.92
CA LYS A 172 8.45 22.38 5.33
C LYS A 172 7.17 22.47 6.14
N GLN A 173 7.14 21.80 7.28
CA GLN A 173 5.98 21.76 8.15
C GLN A 173 6.22 22.59 9.41
N THR A 174 5.22 23.39 9.78
CA THR A 174 5.20 24.09 11.06
C THR A 174 3.83 23.93 11.67
N PHE A 175 3.75 23.23 12.76
CA PHE A 175 2.49 23.00 13.47
C PHE A 175 2.73 22.58 14.92
N ILE A 176 1.68 22.63 15.69
CA ILE A 176 1.59 22.06 17.03
C ILE A 176 0.72 20.82 16.94
N SER A 177 1.21 19.69 17.46
CA SER A 177 0.43 18.45 17.47
C SER A 177 -0.80 18.59 18.38
N PRO A 178 -2.00 18.25 17.91
CA PRO A 178 -3.24 18.41 18.69
C PRO A 178 -3.54 17.18 19.57
N ASN A 179 -2.55 16.59 20.20
CA ASN A 179 -2.69 15.38 21.02
C ASN A 179 -3.20 14.15 20.25
N TRP A 180 -2.71 13.98 19.05
CA TRP A 180 -3.06 12.82 18.22
C TRP A 180 -2.10 11.65 18.45
N ARG A 181 -2.57 10.45 18.11
CA ARG A 181 -1.70 9.28 17.97
C ARG A 181 -0.69 9.53 16.85
N VAL A 182 0.44 8.85 16.94
CA VAL A 182 1.57 9.06 16.04
C VAL A 182 1.19 8.80 14.56
N PHE A 183 0.49 7.70 14.29
CA PHE A 183 0.11 7.33 12.92
C PHE A 183 -0.95 8.27 12.34
N ASP A 184 -1.88 8.75 13.15
CA ASP A 184 -2.87 9.75 12.74
C ASP A 184 -2.20 11.06 12.33
N LEU A 185 -1.17 11.48 13.08
CA LEU A 185 -0.39 12.67 12.74
C LEU A 185 0.40 12.47 11.43
N ILE A 186 1.02 11.31 11.21
CA ILE A 186 1.73 10.99 9.96
C ILE A 186 0.74 11.00 8.79
N TYR A 187 -0.42 10.39 8.96
CA TYR A 187 -1.48 10.38 7.94
C TYR A 187 -1.97 11.80 7.62
N TRP A 188 -2.18 12.63 8.62
CA TRP A 188 -2.55 14.02 8.42
C TRP A 188 -1.47 14.82 7.67
N MET A 189 -0.18 14.60 7.96
CA MET A 189 0.92 15.21 7.23
C MET A 189 0.99 14.74 5.76
N SER A 190 0.65 13.47 5.50
CA SER A 190 0.72 12.91 4.15
C SER A 190 -0.17 13.66 3.15
N GLN A 191 -1.32 14.14 3.61
CA GLN A 191 -2.26 14.91 2.79
C GLN A 191 -1.73 16.27 2.36
N ARG A 192 -0.68 16.78 3.02
CA ARG A 192 -0.10 18.12 2.83
C ARG A 192 1.34 18.09 2.34
N SER A 193 1.88 16.91 2.20
CA SER A 193 3.25 16.71 1.72
C SER A 193 3.33 16.90 0.21
N ILE A 194 4.33 17.64 -0.21
CA ILE A 194 4.54 18.02 -1.61
C ILE A 194 5.92 17.53 -2.05
N ARG A 195 5.95 16.88 -3.19
CA ARG A 195 7.18 16.53 -3.88
C ARG A 195 7.33 17.31 -5.20
N LYS A 196 8.53 17.32 -5.72
CA LYS A 196 8.83 17.78 -7.06
C LYS A 196 9.17 16.57 -7.92
N SER A 197 8.48 16.41 -9.04
CA SER A 197 8.75 15.32 -9.98
C SER A 197 10.20 15.34 -10.42
N SER A 198 10.85 14.18 -10.41
CA SER A 198 12.23 14.00 -10.88
C SER A 198 12.40 14.35 -12.37
N LYS A 199 11.41 14.00 -13.20
CA LYS A 199 11.48 14.14 -14.67
C LYS A 199 11.04 15.49 -15.19
N LYS A 200 10.02 16.12 -14.57
CA LYS A 200 9.39 17.35 -15.10
C LYS A 200 9.48 18.54 -14.15
N GLY A 201 9.96 18.35 -12.95
CA GLY A 201 10.02 19.38 -11.93
C GLY A 201 8.66 19.93 -11.49
N THR A 202 7.56 19.26 -11.85
CA THR A 202 6.20 19.65 -11.45
C THR A 202 5.92 19.24 -10.02
N LEU A 203 5.05 20.02 -9.36
CA LEU A 203 4.62 19.74 -8.00
C LEU A 203 3.59 18.63 -7.99
N GLN A 204 3.77 17.67 -7.09
CA GLN A 204 2.89 16.52 -6.90
C GLN A 204 2.65 16.32 -5.40
N ASN A 205 1.50 15.78 -5.04
CA ASN A 205 1.23 15.29 -3.69
C ASN A 205 0.55 13.90 -3.77
N GLY A 206 -0.05 13.43 -2.69
CA GLY A 206 -0.63 12.09 -2.64
C GLY A 206 0.34 11.11 -2.02
N PHE A 207 0.88 11.49 -0.86
CA PHE A 207 1.70 10.62 -0.04
C PHE A 207 0.84 9.57 0.65
N ALA A 208 1.38 8.37 0.75
CA ALA A 208 0.84 7.27 1.54
C ALA A 208 1.82 6.92 2.66
N PHE A 209 1.27 6.53 3.80
CA PHE A 209 2.01 5.95 4.92
C PHE A 209 1.52 4.53 5.14
N PHE A 210 2.40 3.56 5.00
CA PHE A 210 2.06 2.15 5.09
C PHE A 210 3.24 1.30 5.54
N GLU A 211 2.93 0.12 6.05
CA GLU A 211 3.90 -0.87 6.49
C GLU A 211 3.94 -2.06 5.52
N THR A 212 5.14 -2.59 5.31
CA THR A 212 5.39 -3.84 4.57
C THR A 212 6.37 -4.71 5.35
N ALA A 213 6.58 -5.94 4.94
CA ALA A 213 7.61 -6.80 5.53
C ALA A 213 9.04 -6.22 5.47
N LEU A 214 9.29 -5.23 4.62
CA LEU A 214 10.57 -4.53 4.55
C LEU A 214 10.70 -3.39 5.57
N GLY A 215 9.58 -2.87 6.07
CA GLY A 215 9.51 -1.76 7.00
C GLY A 215 8.46 -0.72 6.63
N PHE A 216 8.55 0.45 7.29
CA PHE A 216 7.61 1.56 7.08
C PHE A 216 7.96 2.36 5.84
N ASN A 217 6.94 2.76 5.10
CA ASN A 217 7.05 3.56 3.90
C ASN A 217 6.27 4.87 4.04
N TYR A 218 6.91 5.98 3.69
CA TYR A 218 6.27 7.28 3.54
C TYR A 218 6.65 7.83 2.17
N LYS A 219 5.84 7.57 1.18
CA LYS A 219 6.13 7.83 -0.24
C LYS A 219 4.90 8.37 -0.96
N SER A 220 5.13 9.20 -1.98
CA SER A 220 4.07 9.60 -2.89
C SER A 220 3.72 8.47 -3.87
N ILE A 221 2.49 8.46 -4.35
CA ILE A 221 2.04 7.48 -5.36
C ILE A 221 2.90 7.59 -6.63
N ASP A 222 3.22 8.82 -7.06
CA ASP A 222 4.05 9.02 -8.25
C ASP A 222 5.48 8.51 -8.07
N SER A 223 6.06 8.63 -6.86
CA SER A 223 7.36 8.03 -6.55
C SER A 223 7.31 6.51 -6.57
N MET A 224 6.23 5.91 -6.04
CA MET A 224 6.05 4.46 -6.14
C MET A 224 5.99 4.00 -7.60
N ILE A 225 5.28 4.73 -8.45
CA ILE A 225 5.21 4.42 -9.89
C ILE A 225 6.56 4.59 -10.59
N GLU A 226 7.30 5.66 -10.31
CA GLU A 226 8.65 5.85 -10.81
C GLU A 226 9.56 4.67 -10.40
N ASN A 227 9.47 4.25 -9.13
CA ASN A 227 10.20 3.08 -8.64
C ASN A 227 9.81 1.78 -9.36
N VAL A 228 8.52 1.56 -9.63
CA VAL A 228 8.04 0.39 -10.39
C VAL A 228 8.58 0.40 -11.82
N VAL A 229 8.65 1.56 -12.44
CA VAL A 229 9.24 1.71 -13.79
C VAL A 229 10.74 1.39 -13.80
N ASP A 230 11.43 1.73 -12.73
CA ASP A 230 12.88 1.50 -12.59
C ASP A 230 13.22 0.10 -12.02
N GLN A 231 12.23 -0.67 -11.55
CA GLN A 231 12.45 -2.06 -11.09
C GLN A 231 13.00 -2.96 -12.20
N SER A 232 13.85 -3.88 -11.79
CA SER A 232 14.48 -4.87 -12.67
C SER A 232 14.43 -6.27 -12.05
N GLU A 233 14.87 -7.27 -12.80
CA GLU A 233 14.95 -8.67 -12.35
C GLU A 233 16.08 -8.92 -11.32
N LYS A 234 16.85 -7.90 -10.96
CA LYS A 234 17.89 -8.01 -9.92
C LYS A 234 17.25 -8.27 -8.58
N ASP A 235 17.92 -9.10 -7.77
CA ASP A 235 17.44 -9.49 -6.46
C ASP A 235 17.13 -8.29 -5.53
N THR A 236 16.16 -8.49 -4.67
CA THR A 236 15.76 -7.51 -3.67
C THR A 236 16.91 -7.17 -2.74
N ASP A 237 17.22 -5.89 -2.66
CA ASP A 237 18.26 -5.31 -1.82
C ASP A 237 17.63 -4.21 -0.95
N VAL A 238 17.36 -4.57 0.29
CA VAL A 238 16.65 -3.69 1.24
C VAL A 238 17.50 -2.47 1.62
N ASP A 239 18.83 -2.60 1.63
CA ASP A 239 19.73 -1.50 2.00
C ASP A 239 19.71 -0.40 0.94
N ASN A 240 19.63 -0.79 -0.33
CA ASN A 240 19.53 0.12 -1.46
C ASN A 240 18.08 0.41 -1.88
N ASN A 241 17.09 0.04 -1.06
CA ASN A 241 15.65 0.24 -1.33
C ASN A 241 15.23 -0.25 -2.73
N ARG A 242 15.79 -1.38 -3.14
CA ARG A 242 15.48 -2.03 -4.42
C ARG A 242 14.69 -3.30 -4.20
N VAL A 243 13.59 -3.44 -4.90
CA VAL A 243 12.73 -4.63 -4.92
C VAL A 243 12.82 -5.30 -6.30
N LYS A 244 12.91 -6.62 -6.34
CA LYS A 244 12.93 -7.40 -7.57
C LYS A 244 11.61 -7.29 -8.32
N LEU A 245 11.69 -7.14 -9.64
CA LEU A 245 10.53 -7.22 -10.52
C LEU A 245 10.28 -8.68 -10.91
N TYR A 246 9.14 -9.21 -10.51
CA TYR A 246 8.68 -10.53 -10.92
C TYR A 246 7.75 -10.44 -12.11
N THR A 247 7.87 -11.40 -13.04
CA THR A 247 6.98 -11.52 -14.21
C THR A 247 6.11 -12.75 -14.04
N TYR A 248 4.79 -12.56 -14.07
CA TYR A 248 3.81 -13.63 -14.00
C TYR A 248 3.08 -13.78 -15.34
N ASN A 249 2.87 -15.03 -15.76
CA ASN A 249 2.26 -15.37 -17.02
C ASN A 249 0.91 -16.04 -16.79
N TYR A 250 -0.11 -15.62 -17.50
CA TYR A 250 -1.38 -16.34 -17.53
C TYR A 250 -1.27 -17.49 -18.53
N VAL A 251 -1.20 -18.70 -18.01
CA VAL A 251 -1.12 -19.93 -18.79
C VAL A 251 -2.37 -20.75 -18.50
N PRO A 252 -3.23 -21.03 -19.52
CA PRO A 252 -4.49 -21.77 -19.32
C PRO A 252 -4.30 -23.20 -18.84
N LYS A 253 -3.09 -23.73 -18.97
CA LYS A 253 -2.70 -25.07 -18.57
C LYS A 253 -1.47 -24.98 -17.67
N ARG A 254 -1.51 -25.63 -16.50
CA ARG A 254 -0.33 -25.73 -15.64
C ARG A 254 0.82 -26.42 -16.38
N MET A 255 2.00 -25.88 -16.19
CA MET A 255 3.22 -26.50 -16.69
C MET A 255 3.52 -27.77 -15.90
N VAL A 256 4.27 -28.70 -16.48
CA VAL A 256 4.59 -29.97 -15.83
C VAL A 256 5.69 -29.84 -14.77
N ASN A 257 6.39 -28.70 -14.72
CA ASN A 257 7.47 -28.48 -13.76
C ASN A 257 7.13 -27.40 -12.72
N ALA A 258 7.47 -27.64 -11.46
CA ALA A 258 7.21 -26.76 -10.33
C ALA A 258 7.86 -25.36 -10.50
N GLU A 259 9.00 -25.24 -11.17
CA GLU A 259 9.67 -23.96 -11.44
C GLU A 259 8.88 -23.07 -12.39
N GLY A 260 8.32 -23.65 -13.46
CA GLY A 260 7.48 -22.93 -14.40
C GLY A 260 6.15 -22.52 -13.79
N ASP A 261 5.57 -23.37 -12.96
CA ASP A 261 4.30 -23.10 -12.27
C ASP A 261 4.43 -22.02 -11.22
N GLN A 262 5.60 -21.81 -10.62
CA GLN A 262 5.85 -20.77 -9.63
C GLN A 262 5.57 -19.35 -10.13
N PHE A 263 5.70 -19.12 -11.46
CA PHE A 263 5.46 -17.82 -12.09
C PHE A 263 4.20 -17.82 -12.97
N SER A 264 3.31 -18.77 -12.76
CA SER A 264 2.00 -18.82 -13.40
C SER A 264 0.94 -18.13 -12.55
N ILE A 265 -0.09 -17.60 -13.21
CA ILE A 265 -1.25 -17.01 -12.55
C ILE A 265 -2.32 -18.08 -12.43
N ASP A 266 -2.71 -18.42 -11.20
CA ASP A 266 -3.73 -19.42 -10.92
C ASP A 266 -5.14 -18.87 -11.14
N ARG A 267 -5.40 -17.65 -10.70
CA ARG A 267 -6.72 -17.00 -10.83
C ARG A 267 -6.57 -15.53 -11.18
N ILE A 268 -7.49 -15.03 -12.00
CA ILE A 268 -7.63 -13.61 -12.32
C ILE A 268 -9.06 -13.19 -12.06
N ALA A 269 -9.23 -12.04 -11.40
CA ALA A 269 -10.50 -11.37 -11.22
C ALA A 269 -10.39 -9.89 -11.55
N PHE A 270 -11.44 -9.34 -12.14
CA PHE A 270 -11.57 -7.92 -12.44
C PHE A 270 -12.65 -7.31 -11.52
N PRO A 271 -12.26 -6.74 -10.36
CA PRO A 271 -13.22 -6.34 -9.32
C PRO A 271 -14.09 -5.14 -9.73
N GLN A 272 -13.62 -4.33 -10.68
CA GLN A 272 -14.37 -3.17 -11.14
C GLN A 272 -14.28 -3.03 -12.67
N GLU A 273 -15.45 -2.89 -13.28
CA GLU A 273 -15.54 -2.46 -14.66
C GLU A 273 -15.78 -0.95 -14.74
N LYS A 274 -15.47 -0.37 -15.91
CA LYS A 274 -15.65 1.05 -16.15
C LYS A 274 -17.13 1.43 -16.06
N ASN A 275 -17.48 2.31 -15.13
CA ASN A 275 -18.79 2.90 -15.02
C ASN A 275 -18.74 4.39 -15.39
N PHE A 276 -19.04 4.70 -16.64
CA PHE A 276 -18.96 6.06 -17.16
C PHE A 276 -19.93 7.02 -16.44
N LEU A 277 -21.16 6.57 -16.16
CA LEU A 277 -22.15 7.38 -15.47
C LEU A 277 -21.70 7.75 -14.05
N MET A 278 -21.19 6.79 -13.31
CA MET A 278 -20.66 7.04 -11.98
C MET A 278 -19.41 7.92 -12.03
N GLY A 279 -18.54 7.71 -13.02
CA GLY A 279 -17.39 8.56 -13.25
C GLY A 279 -17.76 10.04 -13.48
N LEU A 280 -18.79 10.31 -14.28
CA LEU A 280 -19.33 11.67 -14.45
C LEU A 280 -19.87 12.25 -13.13
N ARG A 281 -20.62 11.46 -12.37
CA ARG A 281 -21.16 11.88 -11.07
C ARG A 281 -20.09 12.19 -10.04
N HIS A 282 -19.01 11.42 -10.03
CA HIS A 282 -17.92 11.59 -9.08
C HIS A 282 -16.87 12.61 -9.55
N GLY A 283 -16.96 13.10 -10.78
CA GLY A 283 -16.00 14.05 -11.34
C GLY A 283 -14.63 13.42 -11.60
N ASN A 284 -14.61 12.19 -12.10
CA ASN A 284 -13.37 11.44 -12.35
C ASN A 284 -12.55 11.99 -13.52
N TRP A 285 -13.14 12.85 -14.36
CA TRP A 285 -12.44 13.43 -15.51
C TRP A 285 -12.26 14.94 -15.40
N SER A 286 -13.18 15.62 -14.73
CA SER A 286 -13.10 17.08 -14.53
C SER A 286 -13.97 17.52 -13.36
N GLY A 287 -13.66 18.69 -12.81
CA GLY A 287 -14.42 19.27 -11.71
C GLY A 287 -13.79 20.56 -11.20
N TYR A 288 -14.27 21.00 -10.07
CA TYR A 288 -13.78 22.17 -9.35
C TYR A 288 -13.28 21.73 -7.97
N SER A 289 -12.14 22.26 -7.55
CA SER A 289 -11.61 22.13 -6.19
C SER A 289 -11.74 23.46 -5.47
N VAL A 290 -12.30 23.45 -4.28
CA VAL A 290 -12.52 24.62 -3.42
C VAL A 290 -11.91 24.31 -2.05
N GLY A 291 -11.04 25.17 -1.58
CA GLY A 291 -10.53 25.11 -0.23
C GLY A 291 -11.37 25.96 0.72
N PHE A 292 -11.50 25.53 1.95
CA PHE A 292 -12.18 26.27 3.01
C PHE A 292 -11.36 26.21 4.30
N ASP A 293 -11.03 27.38 4.83
CA ASP A 293 -10.40 27.49 6.15
C ASP A 293 -11.48 27.82 7.19
N PRO A 294 -11.83 26.88 8.10
CA PRO A 294 -12.86 27.09 9.07
C PRO A 294 -12.47 28.09 10.17
N VAL A 295 -11.16 28.33 10.36
CA VAL A 295 -10.68 29.25 11.41
C VAL A 295 -10.87 30.70 11.02
N PHE A 296 -10.58 31.03 9.76
CA PHE A 296 -10.68 32.42 9.27
C PHE A 296 -11.96 32.68 8.48
N ILE A 297 -12.81 31.65 8.29
CA ILE A 297 -14.00 31.72 7.41
C ILE A 297 -13.61 32.26 6.01
N THR A 298 -12.34 32.13 5.65
CA THR A 298 -11.83 32.51 4.34
C THR A 298 -11.87 31.30 3.43
N ARG A 299 -12.33 31.51 2.24
CA ARG A 299 -12.16 30.58 1.12
C ARG A 299 -10.90 31.01 0.36
N SER A 300 -10.33 30.14 -0.43
CA SER A 300 -9.45 30.55 -1.51
C SER A 300 -10.12 31.74 -2.24
N LYS A 301 -9.48 32.51 -3.07
CA LYS A 301 -10.05 33.67 -3.81
C LYS A 301 -11.50 33.53 -4.31
N MET A 302 -12.07 32.43 -4.11
CA MET A 302 -13.36 31.87 -4.44
C MET A 302 -14.42 32.22 -3.43
N GLY A 303 -14.43 33.34 -2.87
CA GLY A 303 -15.27 33.46 -1.74
C GLY A 303 -16.31 34.52 -1.79
N THR A 304 -16.27 35.34 -2.77
CA THR A 304 -17.15 36.51 -2.86
C THR A 304 -18.06 36.51 -4.08
N SER A 305 -17.80 35.66 -5.08
CA SER A 305 -18.61 35.52 -6.28
C SER A 305 -19.59 34.35 -6.17
N THR A 306 -20.76 34.52 -6.73
CA THR A 306 -21.75 33.46 -6.96
C THR A 306 -21.36 32.56 -8.15
N ASP A 307 -20.42 32.99 -8.97
CA ASP A 307 -19.89 32.23 -10.09
C ASP A 307 -18.73 31.34 -9.66
N LEU A 308 -19.03 30.08 -9.39
CA LEU A 308 -18.04 29.06 -9.05
C LEU A 308 -16.97 28.88 -10.12
N SER A 309 -17.26 29.24 -11.39
CA SER A 309 -16.30 29.06 -12.48
C SER A 309 -15.15 30.07 -12.42
N ALA A 310 -15.39 31.24 -11.83
CA ALA A 310 -14.37 32.28 -11.67
C ALA A 310 -13.48 32.07 -10.45
N ASP A 311 -13.97 31.38 -9.44
CA ASP A 311 -13.41 31.34 -8.11
C ASP A 311 -12.86 29.97 -7.69
N ALA A 312 -13.14 28.88 -8.43
CA ALA A 312 -12.71 27.53 -8.12
C ALA A 312 -11.56 27.05 -9.00
N TYR A 313 -10.61 26.31 -8.42
CA TYR A 313 -9.61 25.65 -9.25
C TYR A 313 -10.28 24.60 -10.13
N ARG A 314 -10.39 24.91 -11.41
CA ARG A 314 -10.90 23.97 -12.41
C ARG A 314 -9.81 22.96 -12.75
N TYR A 315 -10.11 21.68 -12.64
CA TYR A 315 -9.22 20.60 -13.02
C TYR A 315 -9.80 19.71 -14.12
N SER A 316 -8.92 19.18 -14.96
CA SER A 316 -9.25 18.13 -15.91
C SER A 316 -8.20 17.03 -15.89
N MET A 317 -8.62 15.78 -16.11
CA MET A 317 -7.70 14.66 -16.17
C MET A 317 -6.67 14.85 -17.29
N GLY A 318 -7.06 15.39 -18.45
CA GLY A 318 -6.15 15.60 -19.57
C GLY A 318 -5.01 16.58 -19.28
N GLU A 319 -5.25 17.60 -18.45
CA GLU A 319 -4.20 18.56 -18.02
C GLU A 319 -3.31 17.94 -16.93
N LEU A 320 -3.93 17.29 -15.93
CA LEU A 320 -3.20 16.71 -14.81
C LEU A 320 -2.40 15.47 -15.24
N TRP A 321 -2.87 14.73 -16.26
CA TRP A 321 -2.17 13.57 -16.82
C TRP A 321 -0.72 13.86 -17.19
N LYS A 322 -0.48 15.01 -17.78
CA LYS A 322 0.86 15.43 -18.19
C LYS A 322 1.83 15.63 -17.02
N ARG A 323 1.30 15.79 -15.81
CA ARG A 323 2.06 15.99 -14.57
C ARG A 323 2.33 14.69 -13.82
N MET A 324 1.65 13.60 -14.19
CA MET A 324 1.71 12.30 -13.51
C MET A 324 2.87 11.44 -14.01
N ALA A 325 3.38 10.57 -13.15
CA ALA A 325 4.21 9.45 -13.55
C ALA A 325 3.33 8.31 -14.11
N HIS A 326 3.83 7.51 -15.03
CA HIS A 326 3.06 6.47 -15.71
C HIS A 326 3.81 5.13 -15.72
N LEU A 327 3.07 4.04 -15.54
CA LEU A 327 3.62 2.69 -15.44
C LEU A 327 4.13 2.13 -16.79
N ASN A 328 3.42 2.41 -17.89
CA ASN A 328 3.67 1.79 -19.20
C ASN A 328 3.81 2.83 -20.32
N GLY A 329 4.58 3.90 -20.09
CA GLY A 329 4.87 4.92 -21.11
C GLY A 329 3.80 5.97 -21.31
N GLY A 330 2.67 5.90 -20.60
CA GLY A 330 1.67 6.98 -20.57
C GLY A 330 0.56 6.90 -21.61
N ASN A 331 0.41 5.76 -22.27
CA ASN A 331 -0.79 5.49 -23.11
C ASN A 331 -2.01 5.38 -22.20
N ALA A 332 -2.80 6.48 -22.10
CA ALA A 332 -3.87 6.54 -21.14
C ALA A 332 -4.98 5.53 -21.42
N ILE A 333 -5.32 4.74 -20.39
CA ILE A 333 -6.54 3.95 -20.35
C ILE A 333 -7.77 4.86 -20.23
N ASN A 334 -7.55 6.09 -19.78
CA ASN A 334 -8.59 7.06 -19.52
C ASN A 334 -9.39 7.39 -20.78
N PRO A 335 -10.72 7.36 -20.73
CA PRO A 335 -11.60 7.67 -21.84
C PRO A 335 -11.32 9.01 -22.53
N GLN A 336 -10.85 10.02 -21.79
CA GLN A 336 -10.61 11.37 -22.33
C GLN A 336 -9.67 11.43 -23.52
N THR A 337 -8.71 10.53 -23.62
CA THR A 337 -7.73 10.54 -24.70
C THR A 337 -8.17 9.74 -25.91
N LYS A 338 -9.14 8.82 -25.75
CA LYS A 338 -9.63 7.92 -26.81
C LYS A 338 -11.11 8.12 -27.15
N MET A 339 -11.81 9.03 -26.50
CA MET A 339 -13.22 9.32 -26.77
C MET A 339 -13.41 10.16 -28.02
N ASP A 340 -14.56 9.95 -28.68
CA ASP A 340 -15.07 10.85 -29.72
C ASP A 340 -15.36 12.27 -29.15
N ASN A 341 -15.70 13.21 -30.04
CA ASN A 341 -15.92 14.60 -29.64
C ASN A 341 -17.06 14.77 -28.64
N LEU A 342 -18.12 13.97 -28.73
CA LEU A 342 -19.24 14.06 -27.80
C LEU A 342 -18.87 13.59 -26.42
N SER A 343 -18.19 12.44 -26.33
CA SER A 343 -17.71 11.91 -25.06
C SER A 343 -16.63 12.78 -24.42
N LYS A 344 -15.75 13.37 -25.22
CA LYS A 344 -14.74 14.35 -24.75
C LYS A 344 -15.40 15.59 -24.15
N ASN A 345 -16.48 16.10 -24.78
CA ASN A 345 -17.21 17.24 -24.25
C ASN A 345 -17.83 16.94 -22.90
N TRP A 346 -18.44 15.77 -22.72
CA TRP A 346 -19.01 15.37 -21.43
C TRP A 346 -17.94 15.17 -20.35
N ALA A 347 -16.82 14.55 -20.68
CA ALA A 347 -15.73 14.36 -19.75
C ALA A 347 -15.08 15.68 -19.32
N ASN A 348 -15.05 16.68 -20.18
CA ASN A 348 -14.50 18.00 -19.89
C ASN A 348 -15.48 18.95 -19.18
N TYR A 349 -16.76 18.60 -19.10
CA TYR A 349 -17.73 19.42 -18.38
C TYR A 349 -17.54 19.26 -16.86
N PRO A 350 -17.14 20.31 -16.17
CA PRO A 350 -16.95 20.24 -14.71
C PRO A 350 -18.32 20.22 -14.05
N LYS A 351 -18.70 19.08 -13.47
CA LYS A 351 -19.97 18.91 -12.79
C LYS A 351 -19.85 18.74 -11.28
N ARG A 352 -18.68 18.35 -10.80
CA ARG A 352 -18.44 18.12 -9.38
C ARG A 352 -17.62 19.23 -8.76
N VAL A 353 -18.14 19.76 -7.66
CA VAL A 353 -17.39 20.66 -6.77
C VAL A 353 -16.92 19.85 -5.57
N ARG A 354 -15.61 19.91 -5.29
CA ARG A 354 -14.99 19.30 -4.13
C ARG A 354 -14.59 20.36 -3.15
N TYR A 355 -15.11 20.27 -1.96
CA TYR A 355 -14.74 21.13 -0.85
C TYR A 355 -13.71 20.41 0.02
N SER A 356 -12.58 21.07 0.29
CA SER A 356 -11.55 20.59 1.19
C SER A 356 -11.39 21.56 2.34
N MET A 357 -11.56 21.05 3.57
CA MET A 357 -11.19 21.80 4.76
C MET A 357 -9.68 21.80 4.92
N ILE A 358 -9.05 22.92 4.68
CA ILE A 358 -7.60 23.08 4.76
C ILE A 358 -7.33 24.24 5.72
N PRO A 359 -7.06 23.96 7.02
CA PRO A 359 -6.63 24.99 7.95
C PRO A 359 -5.33 25.61 7.47
N ASN A 360 -5.28 26.93 7.38
CA ASN A 360 -4.09 27.68 6.93
C ASN A 360 -2.97 27.71 8.00
N GLN A 361 -2.95 26.71 8.87
CA GLN A 361 -1.98 26.61 9.97
C GLN A 361 -0.69 25.91 9.59
N ILE A 362 -0.67 25.19 8.47
CA ILE A 362 0.53 24.55 7.97
C ILE A 362 1.15 25.46 6.94
N PHE A 363 2.26 25.98 7.33
CA PHE A 363 2.90 27.07 6.67
C PHE A 363 4.20 26.61 6.02
N ASP A 364 4.27 26.69 4.71
CA ASP A 364 5.55 26.63 4.04
C ASP A 364 6.25 28.00 4.20
N PRO A 365 7.42 28.06 4.87
CA PRO A 365 8.16 29.31 5.09
C PRO A 365 8.40 30.13 3.80
N LYS A 366 8.44 29.45 2.67
CA LYS A 366 8.53 30.06 1.34
C LYS A 366 7.40 31.07 1.06
N PHE A 367 6.23 30.85 1.65
CA PHE A 367 5.05 31.69 1.46
C PHE A 367 4.76 32.61 2.63
N LYS A 368 5.73 32.81 3.54
CA LYS A 368 5.56 33.66 4.73
C LYS A 368 4.94 35.02 4.43
N ASN A 369 5.29 35.61 3.29
CA ASN A 369 4.79 36.92 2.87
C ASN A 369 3.55 36.84 1.97
N ASN A 370 3.08 35.65 1.61
CA ASN A 370 1.90 35.43 0.78
C ASN A 370 1.17 34.13 1.14
N PRO A 371 0.52 34.08 2.32
CA PRO A 371 -0.19 32.89 2.78
C PRO A 371 -1.30 32.44 1.84
N GLN A 372 -1.96 33.39 1.18
CA GLN A 372 -3.01 33.09 0.21
C GLN A 372 -2.52 32.21 -0.94
N ARG A 373 -1.32 32.46 -1.44
CA ARG A 373 -0.75 31.65 -2.53
C ARG A 373 -0.40 30.21 -2.07
N ASN A 374 0.04 30.05 -0.82
CA ASN A 374 0.23 28.73 -0.24
C ASN A 374 -1.08 27.95 -0.22
N TYR A 375 -2.14 28.60 0.20
CA TYR A 375 -3.47 28.03 0.26
C TYR A 375 -4.00 27.62 -1.13
N GLU A 376 -3.89 28.50 -2.13
CA GLU A 376 -4.26 28.22 -3.52
C GLU A 376 -3.49 27.01 -4.09
N GLN A 377 -2.19 26.91 -3.79
CA GLN A 377 -1.36 25.78 -4.21
C GLN A 377 -1.84 24.46 -3.55
N LEU A 378 -2.22 24.48 -2.28
CA LEU A 378 -2.73 23.29 -1.62
C LEU A 378 -4.08 22.84 -2.21
N VAL A 379 -4.95 23.77 -2.57
CA VAL A 379 -6.22 23.47 -3.24
C VAL A 379 -6.01 22.80 -4.59
N GLU A 380 -5.05 23.30 -5.38
CA GLU A 380 -4.66 22.68 -6.65
C GLU A 380 -4.10 21.27 -6.45
N LEU A 381 -3.25 21.09 -5.45
CA LEU A 381 -2.63 19.80 -5.14
C LEU A 381 -3.64 18.78 -4.59
N GLN A 382 -4.68 19.21 -3.89
CA GLN A 382 -5.78 18.33 -3.49
C GLN A 382 -6.52 17.77 -4.72
N ALA A 383 -6.75 18.61 -5.74
CA ALA A 383 -7.33 18.15 -7.01
C ALA A 383 -6.39 17.13 -7.70
N TYR A 384 -5.09 17.40 -7.71
CA TYR A 384 -4.08 16.48 -8.24
C TYR A 384 -4.13 15.12 -7.55
N GLN A 385 -4.05 15.09 -6.22
CA GLN A 385 -4.10 13.85 -5.42
C GLN A 385 -5.33 13.02 -5.75
N TRP A 386 -6.50 13.67 -5.77
CA TRP A 386 -7.74 13.00 -6.12
C TRP A 386 -7.67 12.37 -7.50
N MET A 387 -7.29 13.16 -8.51
CA MET A 387 -7.25 12.67 -9.89
C MET A 387 -6.21 11.57 -10.07
N ARG A 388 -5.10 11.62 -9.30
CA ARG A 388 -4.08 10.57 -9.31
C ARG A 388 -4.63 9.23 -8.84
N ILE A 389 -5.36 9.22 -7.74
CA ILE A 389 -6.01 8.01 -7.21
C ILE A 389 -7.06 7.50 -8.21
N GLU A 390 -7.89 8.37 -8.74
CA GLU A 390 -8.91 8.00 -9.72
C GLU A 390 -8.31 7.46 -11.03
N SER A 391 -7.14 7.95 -11.45
CA SER A 391 -6.46 7.41 -12.64
C SER A 391 -6.02 5.96 -12.45
N LEU A 392 -5.55 5.58 -11.27
CA LEU A 392 -5.14 4.21 -10.95
C LEU A 392 -6.34 3.26 -10.80
N LYS A 393 -7.46 3.77 -10.30
CA LYS A 393 -8.71 2.98 -10.20
C LYS A 393 -9.36 2.68 -11.55
N GLN A 394 -8.89 3.29 -12.64
CA GLN A 394 -9.42 3.02 -13.98
C GLN A 394 -9.16 1.59 -14.46
N CYS A 395 -8.10 0.97 -14.00
CA CYS A 395 -7.79 -0.42 -14.32
C CYS A 395 -7.30 -1.13 -13.06
N GLN A 396 -8.09 -2.07 -12.58
CA GLN A 396 -7.80 -2.88 -11.42
C GLN A 396 -7.90 -4.36 -11.79
N MET A 397 -7.07 -5.16 -11.14
CA MET A 397 -7.06 -6.60 -11.31
C MET A 397 -6.64 -7.26 -10.01
N THR A 398 -7.27 -8.36 -9.67
CA THR A 398 -6.81 -9.24 -8.58
C THR A 398 -6.29 -10.52 -9.19
N ILE A 399 -5.08 -10.90 -8.84
CA ILE A 399 -4.50 -12.18 -9.26
C ILE A 399 -4.12 -13.01 -8.04
N THR A 400 -4.22 -14.33 -8.20
CA THR A 400 -3.66 -15.29 -7.24
C THR A 400 -2.53 -16.03 -7.94
N VAL A 401 -1.39 -16.09 -7.25
CA VAL A 401 -0.17 -16.75 -7.72
C VAL A 401 0.36 -17.69 -6.63
N PRO A 402 1.17 -18.70 -6.98
CA PRO A 402 1.88 -19.49 -5.97
C PRO A 402 2.68 -18.60 -5.02
N GLY A 403 2.73 -18.96 -3.75
CA GLY A 403 3.24 -18.12 -2.68
C GLY A 403 4.62 -17.53 -2.93
N ASN A 404 4.74 -16.22 -2.79
CA ASN A 404 5.98 -15.46 -2.97
C ASN A 404 6.08 -14.35 -1.92
N LEU A 405 6.96 -14.55 -0.94
CA LEU A 405 7.21 -13.59 0.16
C LEU A 405 8.13 -12.42 -0.24
N ASP A 406 8.54 -12.31 -1.50
CA ASP A 406 9.31 -11.17 -2.02
C ASP A 406 8.44 -10.19 -2.82
N LEU A 407 7.12 -10.20 -2.59
CA LEU A 407 6.15 -9.26 -3.13
C LEU A 407 5.67 -8.33 -2.03
N TYR A 408 5.63 -7.03 -2.29
CA TYR A 408 5.33 -6.00 -1.28
C TYR A 408 4.36 -4.98 -1.82
N ALA A 409 3.48 -4.47 -0.97
CA ALA A 409 2.64 -3.32 -1.30
C ALA A 409 3.51 -2.10 -1.66
N GLY A 410 3.09 -1.34 -2.68
CA GLY A 410 3.83 -0.18 -3.19
C GLY A 410 5.00 -0.52 -4.13
N SER A 411 5.28 -1.81 -4.38
CA SER A 411 6.19 -2.28 -5.44
C SER A 411 5.41 -2.69 -6.69
N GLY A 412 6.09 -3.19 -7.71
CA GLY A 412 5.48 -3.59 -8.98
C GLY A 412 5.68 -5.04 -9.35
N VAL A 413 4.80 -5.51 -10.22
CA VAL A 413 4.92 -6.76 -10.95
C VAL A 413 4.70 -6.53 -12.45
N ASN A 414 5.27 -7.40 -13.26
CA ASN A 414 5.02 -7.43 -14.68
C ASN A 414 4.09 -8.63 -15.00
N ILE A 415 3.02 -8.37 -15.74
CA ILE A 415 1.99 -9.36 -16.05
C ILE A 415 1.94 -9.59 -17.56
N ASN A 416 1.83 -10.84 -17.96
CA ASN A 416 1.63 -11.23 -19.34
C ASN A 416 0.32 -12.01 -19.47
N ILE A 417 -0.65 -11.40 -20.13
CA ILE A 417 -1.95 -12.00 -20.43
C ILE A 417 -2.09 -12.06 -21.95
N PRO A 418 -2.42 -13.22 -22.54
CA PRO A 418 -2.72 -13.31 -23.96
C PRO A 418 -4.04 -12.59 -24.27
N SER A 419 -4.10 -11.95 -25.43
CA SER A 419 -5.34 -11.36 -25.94
C SER A 419 -6.37 -12.46 -26.23
N THR A 420 -7.64 -12.16 -25.98
CA THR A 420 -8.76 -13.02 -26.41
C THR A 420 -8.94 -13.01 -27.91
N TYR A 421 -8.40 -11.99 -28.59
CA TYR A 421 -8.42 -11.88 -30.03
C TYR A 421 -7.14 -12.53 -30.63
N LYS A 422 -7.33 -13.49 -31.51
CA LYS A 422 -6.24 -14.18 -32.19
C LYS A 422 -6.06 -13.61 -33.60
N VAL A 423 -4.84 -13.23 -33.95
CA VAL A 423 -4.41 -13.00 -35.30
C VAL A 423 -3.40 -14.11 -35.66
N GLY A 424 -3.83 -15.10 -36.42
CA GLY A 424 -3.01 -16.30 -36.70
C GLY A 424 -3.03 -17.33 -35.55
N ASP A 425 -2.03 -18.21 -35.50
CA ASP A 425 -1.97 -19.34 -34.55
C ASP A 425 -1.45 -18.99 -33.16
N THR A 426 -0.77 -17.85 -33.01
CA THR A 426 -0.24 -17.38 -31.71
C THR A 426 -1.08 -16.24 -31.15
N PRO A 427 -1.52 -16.32 -29.89
CA PRO A 427 -2.23 -15.22 -29.28
C PRO A 427 -1.29 -14.03 -29.05
N GLU A 428 -1.71 -12.86 -29.52
CA GLU A 428 -1.01 -11.61 -29.19
C GLU A 428 -1.14 -11.29 -27.70
N ARG A 429 -0.24 -10.46 -27.21
CA ARG A 429 -0.27 -9.96 -25.84
C ARG A 429 -1.39 -8.91 -25.67
N ASP A 430 -2.22 -9.05 -24.65
CA ASP A 430 -3.24 -8.06 -24.35
C ASP A 430 -2.60 -6.74 -23.91
N ALA A 431 -2.78 -5.68 -24.69
CA ALA A 431 -2.17 -4.37 -24.40
C ALA A 431 -2.73 -3.71 -23.14
N LYS A 432 -4.02 -3.95 -22.82
CA LYS A 432 -4.68 -3.34 -21.68
C LYS A 432 -4.31 -4.03 -20.36
N TYR A 433 -4.25 -5.36 -20.34
CA TYR A 433 -4.05 -6.10 -19.09
C TYR A 433 -2.62 -6.60 -18.88
N SER A 434 -1.78 -6.57 -19.91
CA SER A 434 -0.35 -6.88 -19.75
C SER A 434 0.47 -5.64 -19.37
N GLY A 435 1.74 -5.84 -18.99
CA GLY A 435 2.68 -4.80 -18.62
C GLY A 435 2.91 -4.67 -17.14
N ARG A 436 3.45 -3.54 -16.74
CA ARG A 436 3.77 -3.24 -15.33
C ARG A 436 2.54 -2.78 -14.56
N TRP A 437 2.40 -3.31 -13.36
CA TRP A 437 1.32 -3.01 -12.42
C TRP A 437 1.89 -2.60 -11.07
N LEU A 438 1.23 -1.64 -10.42
CA LEU A 438 1.49 -1.30 -9.03
C LEU A 438 0.71 -2.27 -8.13
N ILE A 439 1.38 -2.85 -7.15
CA ILE A 439 0.76 -3.68 -6.11
C ILE A 439 0.15 -2.75 -5.06
N ALA A 440 -1.17 -2.69 -5.01
CA ALA A 440 -1.89 -1.91 -4.01
C ALA A 440 -2.01 -2.65 -2.66
N ALA A 441 -2.21 -3.96 -2.72
CA ALA A 441 -2.25 -4.81 -1.54
C ALA A 441 -1.74 -6.22 -1.86
N VAL A 442 -1.22 -6.87 -0.83
CA VAL A 442 -0.73 -8.25 -0.84
C VAL A 442 -1.44 -9.01 0.27
N ALA A 443 -1.92 -10.22 -0.03
CA ALA A 443 -2.39 -11.16 0.96
C ALA A 443 -1.66 -12.49 0.77
N HIS A 444 -0.81 -12.83 1.73
CA HIS A 444 -0.17 -14.14 1.81
C HIS A 444 -1.06 -15.08 2.60
N LYS A 445 -1.54 -16.14 1.98
CA LYS A 445 -2.51 -17.07 2.56
C LYS A 445 -1.96 -18.50 2.52
N ALA A 446 -2.05 -19.19 3.62
CA ALA A 446 -1.75 -20.62 3.66
C ALA A 446 -2.85 -21.39 4.38
N ILE A 447 -3.26 -22.52 3.79
CA ILE A 447 -4.14 -23.51 4.40
C ILE A 447 -3.44 -24.86 4.26
N GLY A 448 -3.07 -25.46 5.37
CA GLY A 448 -2.19 -26.62 5.38
C GLY A 448 -0.81 -26.25 4.81
N LEU A 449 -0.35 -26.96 3.79
CA LEU A 449 0.94 -26.72 3.12
C LEU A 449 0.79 -25.92 1.80
N ASN A 450 -0.42 -25.62 1.39
CA ASN A 450 -0.66 -24.81 0.20
C ASN A 450 -0.53 -23.33 0.54
N PHE A 451 0.38 -22.68 -0.14
CA PHE A 451 0.69 -21.27 0.06
C PHE A 451 0.44 -20.49 -1.23
N GLU A 452 -0.44 -19.52 -1.14
CA GLU A 452 -0.83 -18.63 -2.23
C GLU A 452 -0.55 -17.18 -1.86
N THR A 453 -0.24 -16.36 -2.85
CA THR A 453 -0.18 -14.90 -2.72
C THR A 453 -1.23 -14.28 -3.62
N GLU A 454 -2.14 -13.55 -3.03
CA GLU A 454 -3.15 -12.76 -3.73
C GLU A 454 -2.69 -11.30 -3.82
N LEU A 455 -2.74 -10.72 -5.01
CA LEU A 455 -2.31 -9.36 -5.30
C LEU A 455 -3.48 -8.53 -5.80
N ALA A 456 -3.74 -7.41 -5.14
CA ALA A 456 -4.59 -6.36 -5.68
C ALA A 456 -3.73 -5.39 -6.49
N LEU A 457 -3.95 -5.31 -7.77
CA LEU A 457 -3.13 -4.58 -8.74
C LEU A 457 -3.87 -3.37 -9.29
N MET A 458 -3.15 -2.27 -9.47
CA MET A 458 -3.65 -1.04 -10.09
C MET A 458 -2.73 -0.57 -11.21
N LYS A 459 -3.32 0.04 -12.23
CA LYS A 459 -2.56 0.52 -13.38
C LYS A 459 -3.26 1.72 -14.02
N ASP A 460 -2.48 2.66 -14.54
CA ASP A 460 -2.97 3.89 -15.15
C ASP A 460 -2.85 3.91 -16.68
N SER A 461 -1.97 3.11 -17.25
CA SER A 461 -1.61 3.22 -18.66
C SER A 461 -1.46 1.85 -19.34
N ASP A 462 -1.85 1.78 -20.62
CA ASP A 462 -1.67 0.59 -21.47
C ASP A 462 -0.20 0.47 -21.93
N ILE A 463 0.23 -0.75 -22.25
CA ILE A 463 1.51 -0.92 -22.96
C ILE A 463 1.40 -0.32 -24.38
N PRO A 464 2.51 0.20 -24.91
CA PRO A 464 2.54 0.76 -26.28
C PRO A 464 2.11 -0.23 -27.33
#